data_ebac5edca44d669145ba879fbb0d9110
#
_entry.id   ebac5edca44d669145ba879fbb0d9110
#
_cell.length_a   1.000
_cell.length_b   1.000
_cell.length_c   1.000
_cell.angle_alpha   90.00
_cell.angle_beta   90.00
_cell.angle_gamma   90.00
#
_symmetry.space_group_name_H-M   'P 1'
#
loop_
_entity.id
_entity.type
_entity.pdbx_description
1 polymer ?
#
loop_
_entity_poly.entity_id
_entity_poly.type
_entity_poly.pdbx_seq_one_letter_code
_entity_poly.pdbx_strand_id
1 'polypeptide(L)'
;MTPDELPRILLVEDDPTSRWFLTSALRALPAEVDAADCLAAATALASTQDYALWMIDARLPDGSGADLLARLRARWPHTPALAHTAANESSVLDELLAAGFAEALVKPLPAATVQGAARRALGMEARREAVGSAVYGGKLPVWDDESAIRALNGNRVHVDTLRELFAQELPKCLQAVTTAASQGDTSSIGAELHRLRASCGFVGAARLGAAVQALQQAPASPLLLSAFEEAAQDTLSQPSATQLPPSD
;
A
#
# COMPACT_ATOMS: atom_id res chain seq x y z
N MET A 1 -8.44 17.91 -14.72
CA MET A 1 -7.96 16.59 -15.18
C MET A 1 -9.14 15.92 -15.88
N THR A 2 -8.99 15.61 -17.15
CA THR A 2 -9.97 14.80 -17.89
C THR A 2 -9.97 13.38 -17.33
N PRO A 3 -11.11 12.64 -17.34
CA PRO A 3 -11.22 11.31 -16.69
C PRO A 3 -10.27 10.22 -17.24
N ASP A 4 -9.54 10.50 -18.30
CA ASP A 4 -8.74 9.54 -19.07
C ASP A 4 -7.23 9.81 -19.00
N GLU A 5 -6.78 10.83 -18.25
CA GLU A 5 -5.37 11.21 -18.18
C GLU A 5 -4.69 10.52 -16.99
N LEU A 6 -3.62 9.78 -17.25
CA LEU A 6 -2.85 9.11 -16.20
C LEU A 6 -2.25 10.16 -15.23
N PRO A 7 -2.28 9.90 -13.92
CA PRO A 7 -1.66 10.81 -12.95
C PRO A 7 -0.14 10.88 -13.19
N ARG A 8 0.42 12.09 -13.07
CA ARG A 8 1.87 12.31 -13.17
C ARG A 8 2.51 12.32 -11.78
N ILE A 9 3.65 11.67 -11.67
CA ILE A 9 4.47 11.63 -10.47
C ILE A 9 5.79 12.31 -10.76
N LEU A 10 6.20 13.26 -9.93
CA LEU A 10 7.56 13.83 -9.94
C LEU A 10 8.39 13.08 -8.90
N LEU A 11 9.41 12.38 -9.36
CA LEU A 11 10.42 11.74 -8.51
C LEU A 11 11.66 12.65 -8.47
N VAL A 12 12.17 12.92 -7.26
CA VAL A 12 13.42 13.69 -7.06
C VAL A 12 14.39 12.85 -6.23
N GLU A 13 15.47 12.42 -6.86
CA GLU A 13 16.50 11.55 -6.27
C GLU A 13 17.82 11.80 -6.98
N ASP A 14 18.88 12.13 -6.27
CA ASP A 14 20.18 12.46 -6.85
C ASP A 14 21.01 11.22 -7.23
N ASP A 15 20.93 10.13 -6.44
CA ASP A 15 21.63 8.89 -6.77
C ASP A 15 21.03 8.21 -8.01
N PRO A 16 21.80 8.01 -9.09
CA PRO A 16 21.27 7.48 -10.34
C PRO A 16 20.74 6.04 -10.22
N THR A 17 21.28 5.22 -9.30
CA THR A 17 20.84 3.84 -9.09
C THR A 17 19.49 3.82 -8.38
N SER A 18 19.36 4.58 -7.30
CA SER A 18 18.11 4.76 -6.56
C SER A 18 17.03 5.37 -7.45
N ARG A 19 17.38 6.40 -8.24
CA ARG A 19 16.48 7.06 -9.17
C ARG A 19 15.94 6.08 -10.23
N TRP A 20 16.81 5.27 -10.82
CA TRP A 20 16.38 4.24 -11.79
C TRP A 20 15.45 3.22 -11.15
N PHE A 21 15.79 2.71 -9.97
CA PHE A 21 14.98 1.75 -9.23
C PHE A 21 13.61 2.32 -8.87
N LEU A 22 13.57 3.52 -8.26
CA LEU A 22 12.32 4.17 -7.85
C LEU A 22 11.44 4.51 -9.06
N THR A 23 12.04 5.00 -10.16
CA THR A 23 11.33 5.23 -11.43
C THR A 23 10.69 3.96 -11.94
N SER A 24 11.43 2.84 -11.94
CA SER A 24 10.92 1.54 -12.40
C SER A 24 9.78 1.04 -11.51
N ALA A 25 9.91 1.20 -10.18
CA ALA A 25 8.88 0.81 -9.22
C ALA A 25 7.58 1.64 -9.41
N LEU A 26 7.71 2.96 -9.61
CA LEU A 26 6.56 3.85 -9.81
C LEU A 26 5.90 3.66 -11.18
N ARG A 27 6.65 3.38 -12.25
CA ARG A 27 6.11 3.09 -13.59
C ARG A 27 5.33 1.78 -13.68
N ALA A 28 5.44 0.90 -12.70
CA ALA A 28 4.57 -0.26 -12.57
C ALA A 28 3.14 0.10 -12.12
N LEU A 29 2.90 1.36 -11.73
CA LEU A 29 1.57 1.92 -11.50
C LEU A 29 1.01 2.48 -12.81
N PRO A 30 -0.32 2.62 -12.93
CA PRO A 30 -0.93 3.36 -14.02
C PRO A 30 -0.71 4.87 -13.81
N ALA A 31 0.54 5.32 -14.02
CA ALA A 31 0.99 6.69 -13.80
C ALA A 31 2.16 7.02 -14.74
N GLU A 32 2.29 8.28 -15.12
CA GLU A 32 3.49 8.79 -15.78
C GLU A 32 4.49 9.28 -14.73
N VAL A 33 5.79 9.07 -14.96
CA VAL A 33 6.85 9.42 -14.02
C VAL A 33 7.91 10.26 -14.68
N ASP A 34 8.06 11.48 -14.21
CA ASP A 34 9.18 12.36 -14.52
C ASP A 34 10.19 12.33 -13.37
N ALA A 35 11.48 12.29 -13.69
CA ALA A 35 12.54 12.19 -12.68
C ALA A 35 13.49 13.39 -12.78
N ALA A 36 13.86 13.93 -11.62
CA ALA A 36 14.85 14.97 -11.43
C ALA A 36 15.95 14.50 -10.49
N ASP A 37 17.15 15.05 -10.64
CA ASP A 37 18.32 14.71 -9.82
C ASP A 37 18.69 15.80 -8.82
N CYS A 38 18.01 16.93 -8.85
CA CYS A 38 18.25 18.06 -7.98
C CYS A 38 17.00 18.94 -7.84
N LEU A 39 17.03 19.83 -6.87
CA LEU A 39 15.96 20.80 -6.58
C LEU A 39 15.69 21.72 -7.79
N ALA A 40 16.74 22.20 -8.45
CA ALA A 40 16.60 23.08 -9.59
C ALA A 40 15.89 22.41 -10.77
N ALA A 41 16.26 21.17 -11.11
CA ALA A 41 15.62 20.39 -12.17
C ALA A 41 14.15 20.06 -11.81
N ALA A 42 13.88 19.67 -10.56
CA ALA A 42 12.52 19.42 -10.07
C ALA A 42 11.62 20.67 -10.18
N THR A 43 12.15 21.84 -9.81
CA THR A 43 11.43 23.11 -9.92
C THR A 43 11.14 23.47 -11.37
N ALA A 44 12.10 23.24 -12.30
CA ALA A 44 11.90 23.48 -13.71
C ALA A 44 10.80 22.59 -14.30
N LEU A 45 10.79 21.29 -13.98
CA LEU A 45 9.73 20.35 -14.39
C LEU A 45 8.37 20.79 -13.85
N ALA A 46 8.29 21.09 -12.55
CA ALA A 46 7.04 21.53 -11.93
C ALA A 46 6.54 22.88 -12.47
N SER A 47 7.37 23.70 -13.10
CA SER A 47 6.92 24.94 -13.73
C SER A 47 6.14 24.72 -15.03
N THR A 48 6.34 23.58 -15.69
CA THR A 48 5.78 23.26 -17.01
C THR A 48 4.70 22.18 -16.98
N GLN A 49 4.65 21.37 -15.92
CA GLN A 49 3.75 20.23 -15.76
C GLN A 49 3.08 20.25 -14.38
N ASP A 50 1.85 19.80 -14.32
CA ASP A 50 1.15 19.53 -13.06
C ASP A 50 1.36 18.08 -12.63
N TYR A 51 1.58 17.88 -11.34
CA TYR A 51 1.82 16.56 -10.75
C TYR A 51 0.76 16.22 -9.73
N ALA A 52 0.32 14.96 -9.76
CA ALA A 52 -0.62 14.40 -8.80
C ALA A 52 0.10 13.90 -7.52
N LEU A 53 1.41 13.70 -7.58
CA LEU A 53 2.22 13.23 -6.47
C LEU A 53 3.67 13.70 -6.64
N TRP A 54 4.31 14.08 -5.54
CA TRP A 54 5.76 14.27 -5.45
C TRP A 54 6.37 13.20 -4.56
N MET A 55 7.47 12.58 -5.01
CA MET A 55 8.31 11.70 -4.21
C MET A 55 9.72 12.30 -4.18
N ILE A 56 10.15 12.76 -3.00
CA ILE A 56 11.32 13.65 -2.86
C ILE A 56 12.31 13.06 -1.87
N ASP A 57 13.59 12.97 -2.25
CA ASP A 57 14.66 12.69 -1.29
C ASP A 57 14.76 13.82 -0.27
N ALA A 58 14.91 13.44 1.00
CA ALA A 58 15.11 14.39 2.09
C ALA A 58 16.40 15.23 1.93
N ARG A 59 17.40 14.71 1.20
CA ARG A 59 18.68 15.35 0.94
C ARG A 59 18.95 15.41 -0.57
N LEU A 60 19.18 16.59 -1.07
CA LEU A 60 19.52 16.86 -2.46
C LEU A 60 20.84 17.64 -2.55
N PRO A 61 21.58 17.56 -3.65
CA PRO A 61 22.91 18.21 -3.78
C PRO A 61 22.84 19.74 -3.67
N ASP A 62 21.70 20.33 -3.99
CA ASP A 62 21.47 21.77 -4.06
C ASP A 62 20.46 22.28 -3.03
N GLY A 63 20.11 21.45 -2.00
CA GLY A 63 19.20 21.83 -0.91
C GLY A 63 18.56 20.65 -0.22
N SER A 64 17.55 20.92 0.62
CA SER A 64 16.79 19.86 1.27
C SER A 64 15.47 19.57 0.52
N GLY A 65 14.96 18.33 0.69
CA GLY A 65 13.63 18.00 0.18
C GLY A 65 12.53 18.85 0.79
N ALA A 66 12.69 19.29 2.05
CA ALA A 66 11.76 20.20 2.71
C ALA A 66 11.75 21.59 2.06
N ASP A 67 12.92 22.12 1.64
CA ASP A 67 13.01 23.38 0.92
C ASP A 67 12.29 23.30 -0.44
N LEU A 68 12.48 22.18 -1.15
CA LEU A 68 11.76 21.93 -2.40
C LEU A 68 10.25 21.87 -2.16
N LEU A 69 9.81 21.11 -1.16
CA LEU A 69 8.39 21.01 -0.82
C LEU A 69 7.78 22.36 -0.52
N ALA A 70 8.45 23.21 0.27
CA ALA A 70 7.97 24.55 0.59
C ALA A 70 7.79 25.41 -0.67
N ARG A 71 8.72 25.34 -1.63
CA ARG A 71 8.61 26.06 -2.91
C ARG A 71 7.45 25.55 -3.76
N LEU A 72 7.27 24.24 -3.86
CA LEU A 72 6.18 23.62 -4.63
C LEU A 72 4.80 23.93 -4.00
N ARG A 73 4.71 23.93 -2.67
CA ARG A 73 3.48 24.26 -1.92
C ARG A 73 2.95 25.67 -2.17
N ALA A 74 3.84 26.62 -2.49
CA ALA A 74 3.42 27.99 -2.81
C ALA A 74 2.47 28.05 -4.03
N ARG A 75 2.57 27.11 -4.97
CA ARG A 75 1.75 27.04 -6.17
C ARG A 75 0.72 25.89 -6.14
N TRP A 76 1.06 24.75 -5.52
CA TRP A 76 0.22 23.55 -5.46
C TRP A 76 0.06 23.10 -4.01
N PRO A 77 -0.79 23.76 -3.20
CA PRO A 77 -0.89 23.53 -1.76
C PRO A 77 -1.43 22.14 -1.39
N HIS A 78 -2.14 21.46 -2.29
CA HIS A 78 -2.85 20.21 -1.99
C HIS A 78 -2.21 18.96 -2.61
N THR A 79 -1.18 19.10 -3.45
CA THR A 79 -0.51 17.92 -4.03
C THR A 79 0.18 17.12 -2.93
N PRO A 80 -0.12 15.83 -2.77
CA PRO A 80 0.54 14.99 -1.78
C PRO A 80 2.04 14.87 -2.07
N ALA A 81 2.84 14.79 -1.00
CA ALA A 81 4.28 14.61 -1.08
C ALA A 81 4.73 13.48 -0.17
N LEU A 82 5.56 12.59 -0.68
CA LEU A 82 6.22 11.52 0.06
C LEU A 82 7.71 11.89 0.17
N ALA A 83 8.26 11.81 1.39
CA ALA A 83 9.70 11.87 1.57
C ALA A 83 10.31 10.48 1.50
N HIS A 84 11.55 10.36 1.00
CA HIS A 84 12.37 9.18 1.23
C HIS A 84 13.74 9.59 1.76
N THR A 85 14.26 8.82 2.72
CA THR A 85 15.46 9.18 3.46
C THR A 85 16.27 7.95 3.89
N ALA A 86 17.58 8.12 4.01
CA ALA A 86 18.44 7.11 4.63
C ALA A 86 18.44 7.21 6.18
N ALA A 87 17.95 8.32 6.74
CA ALA A 87 17.84 8.48 8.18
C ALA A 87 16.66 7.66 8.72
N ASN A 88 16.88 6.98 9.84
CA ASN A 88 15.89 6.16 10.53
C ASN A 88 15.56 6.69 11.93
N GLU A 89 16.17 7.81 12.35
CA GLU A 89 15.88 8.44 13.60
C GLU A 89 14.47 9.06 13.59
N SER A 90 13.69 8.79 14.64
CA SER A 90 12.31 9.28 14.73
C SER A 90 12.21 10.80 14.64
N SER A 91 13.19 11.54 15.19
CA SER A 91 13.25 13.00 15.12
C SER A 91 13.29 13.52 13.68
N VAL A 92 14.07 12.87 12.80
CA VAL A 92 14.18 13.26 11.39
C VAL A 92 12.88 12.95 10.64
N LEU A 93 12.24 11.83 10.94
CA LEU A 93 10.95 11.48 10.34
C LEU A 93 9.86 12.45 10.79
N ASP A 94 9.84 12.82 12.06
CA ASP A 94 8.89 13.80 12.62
C ASP A 94 9.10 15.19 11.99
N GLU A 95 10.35 15.61 11.76
CA GLU A 95 10.67 16.86 11.05
C GLU A 95 10.14 16.86 9.61
N LEU A 96 10.27 15.75 8.88
CA LEU A 96 9.72 15.63 7.51
C LEU A 96 8.19 15.71 7.51
N LEU A 97 7.53 15.03 8.45
CA LEU A 97 6.07 15.13 8.58
C LEU A 97 5.63 16.55 8.96
N ALA A 98 6.35 17.20 9.90
CA ALA A 98 6.10 18.59 10.27
C ALA A 98 6.33 19.58 9.10
N ALA A 99 7.26 19.29 8.18
CA ALA A 99 7.48 20.07 6.97
C ALA A 99 6.33 19.92 5.94
N GLY A 100 5.40 18.98 6.14
CA GLY A 100 4.22 18.81 5.32
C GLY A 100 4.25 17.63 4.35
N PHE A 101 5.21 16.70 4.50
CA PHE A 101 5.15 15.42 3.81
C PHE A 101 4.01 14.57 4.40
N ALA A 102 3.29 13.86 3.54
CA ALA A 102 2.22 12.97 3.96
C ALA A 102 2.74 11.67 4.59
N GLU A 103 3.92 11.23 4.16
CA GLU A 103 4.59 10.03 4.67
C GLU A 103 6.11 10.15 4.44
N ALA A 104 6.92 9.61 5.37
CA ALA A 104 8.36 9.53 5.25
C ALA A 104 8.78 8.05 5.16
N LEU A 105 9.45 7.68 4.09
CA LEU A 105 9.88 6.32 3.77
C LEU A 105 11.38 6.16 4.04
N VAL A 106 11.75 5.18 4.85
CA VAL A 106 13.17 4.92 5.20
C VAL A 106 13.79 3.93 4.21
N LYS A 107 14.94 4.30 3.63
CA LYS A 107 15.74 3.42 2.76
C LYS A 107 16.40 2.29 3.59
N PRO A 108 16.52 1.05 3.09
CA PRO A 108 16.21 0.60 1.73
C PRO A 108 14.72 0.40 1.49
N LEU A 109 14.24 0.80 0.31
CA LEU A 109 12.82 0.81 -0.07
C LEU A 109 12.51 -0.37 -1.00
N PRO A 110 11.81 -1.43 -0.53
CA PRO A 110 11.25 -2.42 -1.44
C PRO A 110 10.26 -1.79 -2.43
N ALA A 111 10.23 -2.29 -3.67
CA ALA A 111 9.32 -1.76 -4.70
C ALA A 111 7.85 -1.76 -4.25
N ALA A 112 7.41 -2.80 -3.51
CA ALA A 112 6.06 -2.90 -2.97
C ALA A 112 5.73 -1.76 -1.98
N THR A 113 6.69 -1.36 -1.15
CA THR A 113 6.53 -0.24 -0.20
C THR A 113 6.34 1.08 -0.95
N VAL A 114 7.19 1.35 -1.96
CA VAL A 114 7.10 2.54 -2.82
C VAL A 114 5.75 2.60 -3.53
N GLN A 115 5.35 1.50 -4.16
CA GLN A 115 4.06 1.41 -4.87
C GLN A 115 2.87 1.58 -3.93
N GLY A 116 2.90 0.98 -2.74
CA GLY A 116 1.85 1.11 -1.73
C GLY A 116 1.68 2.56 -1.28
N ALA A 117 2.77 3.23 -0.91
CA ALA A 117 2.75 4.64 -0.51
C ALA A 117 2.23 5.55 -1.64
N ALA A 118 2.71 5.34 -2.87
CA ALA A 118 2.25 6.11 -4.03
C ALA A 118 0.76 5.89 -4.33
N ARG A 119 0.25 4.66 -4.24
CA ARG A 119 -1.19 4.37 -4.40
C ARG A 119 -2.05 5.07 -3.36
N ARG A 120 -1.63 5.04 -2.08
CA ARG A 120 -2.34 5.78 -1.02
C ARG A 120 -2.37 7.27 -1.31
N ALA A 121 -1.22 7.85 -1.61
CA ALA A 121 -1.08 9.27 -1.87
C ALA A 121 -1.87 9.74 -3.11
N LEU A 122 -1.98 8.92 -4.15
CA LEU A 122 -2.79 9.18 -5.36
C LEU A 122 -4.28 8.86 -5.18
N GLY A 123 -4.71 8.36 -4.02
CA GLY A 123 -6.10 7.95 -3.80
C GLY A 123 -6.53 6.75 -4.66
N MET A 124 -5.58 5.99 -5.20
CA MET A 124 -5.86 4.83 -6.05
C MET A 124 -6.47 3.67 -5.25
N GLU A 125 -6.23 3.61 -3.93
CA GLU A 125 -6.85 2.63 -3.05
C GLU A 125 -8.35 2.93 -2.86
N ALA A 126 -8.70 4.18 -2.58
CA ALA A 126 -10.10 4.62 -2.47
C ALA A 126 -10.87 4.45 -3.80
N ARG A 127 -10.19 4.63 -4.95
CA ARG A 127 -10.80 4.42 -6.27
C ARG A 127 -11.03 2.94 -6.58
N ARG A 128 -10.19 2.04 -6.06
CA ARG A 128 -10.42 0.58 -6.14
C ARG A 128 -11.60 0.14 -5.28
N GLU A 129 -11.74 0.70 -4.08
CA GLU A 129 -12.89 0.46 -3.22
C GLU A 129 -14.18 1.04 -3.84
N ALA A 130 -14.12 2.24 -4.44
CA ALA A 130 -15.27 2.86 -5.11
C ALA A 130 -15.65 2.14 -6.43
N VAL A 131 -14.67 1.71 -7.25
CA VAL A 131 -14.93 0.96 -8.48
C VAL A 131 -15.31 -0.49 -8.16
N GLY A 132 -14.68 -1.11 -7.16
CA GLY A 132 -15.09 -2.43 -6.65
C GLY A 132 -16.51 -2.40 -6.07
N SER A 133 -16.88 -1.34 -5.34
CA SER A 133 -18.21 -1.17 -4.77
C SER A 133 -19.27 -0.76 -5.82
N ALA A 134 -18.88 -0.06 -6.87
CA ALA A 134 -19.81 0.37 -7.93
C ALA A 134 -20.06 -0.69 -9.02
N VAL A 135 -19.05 -1.56 -9.29
CA VAL A 135 -19.18 -2.66 -10.27
C VAL A 135 -19.76 -3.93 -9.62
N TYR A 136 -19.50 -4.13 -8.33
CA TYR A 136 -20.07 -5.21 -7.55
C TYR A 136 -20.85 -4.59 -6.41
N GLY A 137 -22.12 -4.28 -6.60
CA GLY A 137 -23.06 -3.95 -5.51
C GLY A 137 -23.22 -5.10 -4.50
N GLY A 138 -22.15 -5.83 -4.26
CA GLY A 138 -22.01 -7.02 -3.44
C GLY A 138 -20.63 -7.08 -2.78
N LYS A 139 -20.54 -7.83 -1.71
CA LYS A 139 -19.37 -8.15 -0.89
C LYS A 139 -18.12 -8.38 -1.74
N LEU A 140 -16.95 -7.89 -1.33
CA LEU A 140 -15.63 -8.21 -1.91
C LEU A 140 -15.51 -9.74 -2.14
N PRO A 141 -14.84 -10.20 -3.21
CA PRO A 141 -14.61 -11.62 -3.41
C PRO A 141 -13.80 -12.19 -2.23
N VAL A 142 -14.04 -13.44 -1.89
CA VAL A 142 -13.25 -14.12 -0.84
C VAL A 142 -11.79 -14.18 -1.29
N TRP A 143 -11.57 -14.62 -2.54
CA TRP A 143 -10.26 -14.72 -3.18
C TRP A 143 -10.16 -13.80 -4.41
N ASP A 144 -9.13 -12.97 -4.47
CA ASP A 144 -8.74 -12.17 -5.63
C ASP A 144 -7.53 -12.84 -6.30
N ASP A 145 -7.81 -13.71 -7.26
CA ASP A 145 -6.77 -14.47 -7.98
C ASP A 145 -5.83 -13.55 -8.75
N GLU A 146 -6.35 -12.50 -9.34
CA GLU A 146 -5.55 -11.57 -10.15
C GLU A 146 -4.52 -10.83 -9.30
N SER A 147 -4.92 -10.37 -8.12
CA SER A 147 -4.02 -9.72 -7.17
C SER A 147 -2.99 -10.69 -6.60
N ALA A 148 -3.37 -11.95 -6.27
CA ALA A 148 -2.46 -12.97 -5.78
C ALA A 148 -1.40 -13.36 -6.83
N ILE A 149 -1.82 -13.62 -8.07
CA ILE A 149 -0.91 -13.97 -9.18
C ILE A 149 0.07 -12.83 -9.43
N ARG A 150 -0.40 -11.59 -9.39
CA ARG A 150 0.44 -10.39 -9.56
C ARG A 150 1.45 -10.24 -8.43
N ALA A 151 1.05 -10.49 -7.18
CA ALA A 151 1.94 -10.43 -6.01
C ALA A 151 3.08 -11.47 -6.07
N LEU A 152 2.87 -12.58 -6.78
CA LEU A 152 3.82 -13.69 -6.93
C LEU A 152 4.43 -13.80 -8.34
N ASN A 153 4.60 -12.65 -9.02
CA ASN A 153 5.26 -12.57 -10.32
C ASN A 153 4.64 -13.49 -11.41
N GLY A 154 3.33 -13.69 -11.36
CA GLY A 154 2.61 -14.51 -12.36
C GLY A 154 2.59 -16.02 -12.06
N ASN A 155 3.18 -16.48 -10.96
CA ASN A 155 3.29 -17.90 -10.65
C ASN A 155 2.06 -18.43 -9.87
N ARG A 156 1.13 -19.03 -10.59
CA ARG A 156 -0.11 -19.57 -10.02
C ARG A 156 0.12 -20.75 -9.05
N VAL A 157 1.11 -21.59 -9.31
CA VAL A 157 1.43 -22.73 -8.42
C VAL A 157 1.86 -22.24 -7.04
N HIS A 158 2.62 -21.14 -6.99
CA HIS A 158 3.02 -20.54 -5.72
C HIS A 158 1.82 -19.94 -4.97
N VAL A 159 0.83 -19.39 -5.69
CA VAL A 159 -0.42 -18.89 -5.07
C VAL A 159 -1.15 -20.03 -4.37
N ASP A 160 -1.32 -21.17 -5.04
CA ASP A 160 -2.06 -22.31 -4.50
C ASP A 160 -1.34 -22.88 -3.27
N THR A 161 -0.03 -23.07 -3.33
CA THR A 161 0.78 -23.54 -2.19
C THR A 161 0.68 -22.58 -1.00
N LEU A 162 0.76 -21.27 -1.22
CA LEU A 162 0.66 -20.29 -0.15
C LEU A 162 -0.77 -20.22 0.43
N ARG A 163 -1.81 -20.45 -0.36
CA ARG A 163 -3.19 -20.52 0.12
C ARG A 163 -3.41 -21.74 1.01
N GLU A 164 -2.82 -22.89 0.69
CA GLU A 164 -2.86 -24.08 1.54
C GLU A 164 -2.21 -23.82 2.91
N LEU A 165 -1.01 -23.20 2.92
CA LEU A 165 -0.34 -22.83 4.16
C LEU A 165 -1.13 -21.79 4.95
N PHE A 166 -1.69 -20.81 4.27
CA PHE A 166 -2.51 -19.77 4.87
C PHE A 166 -3.78 -20.37 5.52
N ALA A 167 -4.46 -21.32 4.85
CA ALA A 167 -5.63 -21.98 5.39
C ALA A 167 -5.33 -22.82 6.65
N GLN A 168 -4.09 -23.34 6.77
CA GLN A 168 -3.65 -24.07 7.97
C GLN A 168 -3.35 -23.15 9.16
N GLU A 169 -2.85 -21.92 8.90
CA GLU A 169 -2.50 -20.96 9.93
C GLU A 169 -3.67 -20.05 10.35
N LEU A 170 -4.62 -19.79 9.45
CA LEU A 170 -5.74 -18.90 9.71
C LEU A 170 -6.59 -19.28 10.95
N PRO A 171 -6.89 -20.56 11.23
CA PRO A 171 -7.64 -20.93 12.43
C PRO A 171 -6.92 -20.57 13.73
N LYS A 172 -5.60 -20.68 13.78
CA LYS A 172 -4.79 -20.31 14.95
C LYS A 172 -4.83 -18.81 15.19
N CYS A 173 -4.68 -18.03 14.10
CA CYS A 173 -4.76 -16.57 14.17
C CYS A 173 -6.17 -16.11 14.60
N LEU A 174 -7.23 -16.71 14.05
CA LEU A 174 -8.61 -16.44 14.46
C LEU A 174 -8.81 -16.69 15.96
N GLN A 175 -8.33 -17.82 16.46
CA GLN A 175 -8.40 -18.15 17.89
C GLN A 175 -7.60 -17.15 18.75
N ALA A 176 -6.42 -16.75 18.33
CA ALA A 176 -5.60 -15.78 19.04
C ALA A 176 -6.30 -14.42 19.16
N VAL A 177 -6.85 -13.91 18.05
CA VAL A 177 -7.59 -12.64 18.01
C VAL A 177 -8.85 -12.69 18.89
N THR A 178 -9.66 -13.76 18.80
CA THR A 178 -10.88 -13.90 19.61
C THR A 178 -10.56 -14.04 21.11
N THR A 179 -9.50 -14.76 21.45
CA THR A 179 -9.03 -14.87 22.84
C THR A 179 -8.58 -13.53 23.38
N ALA A 180 -7.74 -12.80 22.65
CA ALA A 180 -7.29 -11.47 23.04
C ALA A 180 -8.46 -10.47 23.15
N ALA A 181 -9.46 -10.56 22.27
CA ALA A 181 -10.66 -9.73 22.32
C ALA A 181 -11.49 -10.01 23.59
N SER A 182 -11.64 -11.28 23.98
CA SER A 182 -12.34 -11.66 25.23
C SER A 182 -11.64 -11.13 26.50
N GLN A 183 -10.34 -10.90 26.42
CA GLN A 183 -9.50 -10.37 27.50
C GLN A 183 -9.36 -8.84 27.44
N GLY A 184 -9.88 -8.18 26.40
CA GLY A 184 -9.72 -6.74 26.19
C GLY A 184 -8.29 -6.33 25.81
N ASP A 185 -7.44 -7.28 25.37
CA ASP A 185 -6.05 -7.04 24.98
C ASP A 185 -5.96 -6.55 23.54
N THR A 186 -6.17 -5.25 23.34
CA THR A 186 -6.09 -4.61 22.02
C THR A 186 -4.68 -4.62 21.42
N SER A 187 -3.63 -4.72 22.24
CA SER A 187 -2.24 -4.81 21.79
C SER A 187 -1.96 -6.12 21.06
N SER A 188 -2.35 -7.24 21.69
CA SER A 188 -2.24 -8.57 21.08
C SER A 188 -3.10 -8.71 19.83
N ILE A 189 -4.33 -8.15 19.82
CA ILE A 189 -5.16 -8.07 18.62
C ILE A 189 -4.39 -7.36 17.51
N GLY A 190 -3.82 -6.17 17.77
CA GLY A 190 -3.08 -5.39 16.79
C GLY A 190 -1.90 -6.15 16.19
N ALA A 191 -1.13 -6.87 17.02
CA ALA A 191 0.03 -7.65 16.56
C ALA A 191 -0.37 -8.83 15.66
N GLU A 192 -1.41 -9.57 16.01
CA GLU A 192 -1.92 -10.69 15.20
C GLU A 192 -2.48 -10.20 13.86
N LEU A 193 -3.30 -9.14 13.88
CA LEU A 193 -3.88 -8.56 12.68
C LEU A 193 -2.82 -7.99 11.75
N HIS A 194 -1.73 -7.42 12.29
CA HIS A 194 -0.63 -6.90 11.47
C HIS A 194 0.04 -8.01 10.65
N ARG A 195 0.33 -9.15 11.27
CA ARG A 195 0.88 -10.32 10.59
C ARG A 195 -0.09 -10.89 9.54
N LEU A 196 -1.36 -11.02 9.90
CA LEU A 196 -2.38 -11.57 9.02
C LEU A 196 -2.62 -10.68 7.79
N ARG A 197 -2.56 -9.35 7.94
CA ARG A 197 -2.73 -8.40 6.84
C ARG A 197 -1.72 -8.62 5.70
N ALA A 198 -0.45 -8.82 6.06
CA ALA A 198 0.59 -9.09 5.06
C ALA A 198 0.29 -10.39 4.29
N SER A 199 -0.08 -11.45 5.00
CA SER A 199 -0.41 -12.75 4.41
C SER A 199 -1.63 -12.66 3.49
N CYS A 200 -2.70 -11.94 3.89
CA CYS A 200 -3.89 -11.72 3.05
C CYS A 200 -3.53 -11.12 1.68
N GLY A 201 -2.59 -10.17 1.64
CA GLY A 201 -2.14 -9.53 0.40
C GLY A 201 -1.47 -10.51 -0.56
N PHE A 202 -0.64 -11.43 -0.05
CA PHE A 202 0.07 -12.42 -0.90
C PHE A 202 -0.86 -13.50 -1.46
N VAL A 203 -1.82 -13.95 -0.66
CA VAL A 203 -2.75 -15.02 -1.09
C VAL A 203 -3.99 -14.48 -1.80
N GLY A 204 -4.19 -13.16 -1.84
CA GLY A 204 -5.36 -12.52 -2.43
C GLY A 204 -6.65 -12.73 -1.63
N ALA A 205 -6.58 -12.90 -0.31
CA ALA A 205 -7.75 -13.01 0.58
C ALA A 205 -8.39 -11.62 0.78
N ALA A 206 -9.07 -11.10 -0.26
CA ALA A 206 -9.50 -9.71 -0.35
C ALA A 206 -10.52 -9.32 0.72
N ARG A 207 -11.55 -10.14 0.92
CA ARG A 207 -12.59 -9.90 1.95
C ARG A 207 -12.01 -9.91 3.35
N LEU A 208 -11.20 -10.93 3.66
CA LEU A 208 -10.54 -11.04 4.96
C LEU A 208 -9.56 -9.89 5.19
N GLY A 209 -8.78 -9.51 4.17
CA GLY A 209 -7.85 -8.38 4.26
C GLY A 209 -8.55 -7.05 4.59
N ALA A 210 -9.73 -6.80 4.01
CA ALA A 210 -10.56 -5.64 4.34
C ALA A 210 -11.09 -5.68 5.78
N ALA A 211 -11.56 -6.83 6.24
CA ALA A 211 -12.03 -7.00 7.62
C ALA A 211 -10.89 -6.85 8.65
N VAL A 212 -9.71 -7.39 8.35
CA VAL A 212 -8.48 -7.19 9.13
C VAL A 212 -8.14 -5.71 9.27
N GLN A 213 -8.16 -4.97 8.15
CA GLN A 213 -7.87 -3.53 8.16
C GLN A 213 -8.88 -2.74 8.99
N ALA A 214 -10.17 -3.05 8.86
CA ALA A 214 -11.23 -2.39 9.64
C ALA A 214 -11.06 -2.65 11.14
N LEU A 215 -10.81 -3.90 11.54
CA LEU A 215 -10.61 -4.26 12.95
C LEU A 215 -9.31 -3.65 13.53
N GLN A 216 -8.26 -3.48 12.73
CA GLN A 216 -7.03 -2.76 13.15
C GLN A 216 -7.31 -1.30 13.54
N GLN A 217 -8.24 -0.63 12.85
CA GLN A 217 -8.60 0.76 13.13
C GLN A 217 -9.43 0.90 14.41
N ALA A 218 -10.21 -0.12 14.77
CA ALA A 218 -11.02 -0.11 15.98
C ALA A 218 -11.04 -1.50 16.66
N PRO A 219 -9.93 -1.91 17.32
CA PRO A 219 -9.75 -3.27 17.85
C PRO A 219 -10.74 -3.67 18.95
N ALA A 220 -11.37 -2.68 19.59
CA ALA A 220 -12.38 -2.91 20.64
C ALA A 220 -13.83 -3.00 20.10
N SER A 221 -14.03 -2.92 18.78
CA SER A 221 -15.37 -2.95 18.17
C SER A 221 -15.91 -4.37 18.03
N PRO A 222 -17.00 -4.76 18.76
CA PRO A 222 -17.59 -6.09 18.62
C PRO A 222 -18.15 -6.35 17.21
N LEU A 223 -18.67 -5.31 16.54
CA LEU A 223 -19.19 -5.41 15.19
C LEU A 223 -18.08 -5.76 14.18
N LEU A 224 -16.91 -5.11 14.29
CA LEU A 224 -15.79 -5.39 13.40
C LEU A 224 -15.12 -6.73 13.71
N LEU A 225 -15.12 -7.16 14.97
CA LEU A 225 -14.68 -8.49 15.35
C LEU A 225 -15.57 -9.56 14.70
N SER A 226 -16.89 -9.42 14.77
CA SER A 226 -17.83 -10.34 14.13
C SER A 226 -17.66 -10.37 12.60
N ALA A 227 -17.45 -9.21 11.97
CA ALA A 227 -17.16 -9.12 10.52
C ALA A 227 -15.84 -9.81 10.15
N PHE A 228 -14.81 -9.71 10.99
CA PHE A 228 -13.55 -10.41 10.82
C PHE A 228 -13.73 -11.95 10.94
N GLU A 229 -14.48 -12.42 11.93
CA GLU A 229 -14.79 -13.83 12.13
C GLU A 229 -15.56 -14.41 10.93
N GLU A 230 -16.57 -13.70 10.43
CA GLU A 230 -17.34 -14.08 9.25
C GLU A 230 -16.42 -14.18 8.02
N ALA A 231 -15.58 -13.18 7.78
CA ALA A 231 -14.66 -13.17 6.64
C ALA A 231 -13.61 -14.29 6.73
N ALA A 232 -13.12 -14.62 7.92
CA ALA A 232 -12.21 -15.73 8.14
C ALA A 232 -12.87 -17.08 7.85
N GLN A 233 -14.11 -17.26 8.29
CA GLN A 233 -14.91 -18.48 8.01
C GLN A 233 -15.21 -18.61 6.51
N ASP A 234 -15.60 -17.54 5.84
CA ASP A 234 -15.81 -17.52 4.39
C ASP A 234 -14.53 -17.95 3.64
N THR A 235 -13.37 -17.47 4.10
CA THR A 235 -12.06 -17.81 3.52
C THR A 235 -11.71 -19.30 3.71
N LEU A 236 -12.02 -19.87 4.87
CA LEU A 236 -11.78 -21.28 5.16
C LEU A 236 -12.76 -22.22 4.45
N SER A 237 -13.99 -21.79 4.20
CA SER A 237 -15.05 -22.60 3.59
C SER A 237 -15.02 -22.61 2.07
N GLN A 238 -14.35 -21.66 1.43
CA GLN A 238 -14.19 -21.62 -0.02
C GLN A 238 -12.78 -22.07 -0.41
N PRO A 239 -12.59 -23.35 -0.81
CA PRO A 239 -11.30 -23.79 -1.34
C PRO A 239 -10.93 -22.97 -2.57
N SER A 240 -9.63 -22.69 -2.73
CA SER A 240 -9.07 -22.08 -3.93
C SER A 240 -9.60 -22.84 -5.16
N ALA A 241 -10.07 -22.14 -6.18
CA ALA A 241 -10.77 -22.70 -7.36
C ALA A 241 -9.95 -23.68 -8.23
N THR A 242 -8.89 -24.27 -7.70
CA THR A 242 -7.94 -25.17 -8.40
C THR A 242 -8.18 -26.66 -8.14
N GLN A 243 -9.32 -27.04 -7.49
CA GLN A 243 -9.74 -28.44 -7.49
C GLN A 243 -10.77 -28.71 -8.60
N LEU A 244 -10.37 -28.52 -9.86
CA LEU A 244 -10.99 -29.27 -10.95
C LEU A 244 -10.29 -30.63 -11.02
N PRO A 245 -11.03 -31.75 -10.93
CA PRO A 245 -10.46 -33.08 -11.17
C PRO A 245 -9.92 -33.14 -12.60
N PRO A 246 -8.87 -33.94 -12.86
CA PRO A 246 -8.40 -34.15 -14.20
C PRO A 246 -9.56 -34.71 -15.03
N SER A 247 -9.87 -34.05 -16.14
CA SER A 247 -10.79 -34.57 -17.14
C SER A 247 -10.17 -35.84 -17.72
N ASP A 248 -10.89 -37.00 -17.61
CA ASP A 248 -10.60 -38.22 -18.27
C ASP A 248 -10.56 -38.07 -19.83
#